data_6283f734641363da3c9da087f79827be
#
_entry.id   6283f734641363da3c9da087f79827be
#
_cell.length_a   1.000
_cell.length_b   1.000
_cell.length_c   1.000
_cell.angle_alpha   90.00
_cell.angle_beta   90.00
_cell.angle_gamma   90.00
#
_symmetry.space_group_name_H-M   'P 1'
#
loop_
_entity.id
_entity.type
_entity.pdbx_description
1 polymer ?
#
loop_
_entity_poly.entity_id
_entity_poly.type
_entity_poly.pdbx_seq_one_letter_code
_entity_poly.pdbx_strand_id
1 'polypeptide(L)'
;MKVIKILILSVISAFFTSAAFSETRITYKSAKSTSSYYQMAVQIADTMKKSTNGKMILTIEESQGSVQNVKEVAARTGNYVFTTPPVLVKLAIAEKAMFKGKGNPNYKNIRALFPIPSLTMHFVMSKKSGVKNFSDMAGKTILLGKGSFGAKEGAKYIKKFGLEGKVKLAQVELSNAVPALKNGQIDGFVTAGSYPAP
;
A
#
# COMPACT_ATOMS: atom_id res chain seq x y z
N MET A 1 15.22 6.61 65.95
CA MET A 1 14.04 6.00 65.28
C MET A 1 13.47 6.85 64.13
N LYS A 2 13.42 8.17 64.19
CA LYS A 2 12.90 9.01 63.08
C LYS A 2 13.74 8.99 61.81
N VAL A 3 15.08 8.96 61.93
CA VAL A 3 16.01 8.95 60.78
C VAL A 3 15.95 7.62 60.00
N ILE A 4 15.80 6.49 60.67
CA ILE A 4 15.68 5.16 60.03
C ILE A 4 14.38 5.04 59.25
N LYS A 5 13.27 5.63 59.72
CA LYS A 5 11.98 5.65 58.99
C LYS A 5 12.06 6.46 57.70
N ILE A 6 12.81 7.57 57.67
CA ILE A 6 13.01 8.40 56.48
C ILE A 6 13.88 7.66 55.44
N LEU A 7 14.91 6.94 55.90
CA LEU A 7 15.77 6.15 55.00
C LEU A 7 14.99 5.00 54.33
N ILE A 8 14.14 4.30 55.06
CA ILE A 8 13.30 3.21 54.48
C ILE A 8 12.29 3.75 53.50
N LEU A 9 11.71 4.92 53.74
CA LEU A 9 10.76 5.54 52.83
C LEU A 9 11.42 5.99 51.51
N SER A 10 12.67 6.50 51.57
CA SER A 10 13.43 6.87 50.38
C SER A 10 13.86 5.69 49.51
N VAL A 11 14.17 4.54 50.14
CA VAL A 11 14.53 3.30 49.42
C VAL A 11 13.31 2.68 48.73
N ILE A 12 12.11 2.74 49.31
CA ILE A 12 10.88 2.25 48.71
C ILE A 12 10.47 3.11 47.50
N SER A 13 10.68 4.42 47.54
CA SER A 13 10.42 5.31 46.38
C SER A 13 11.35 5.05 45.20
N ALA A 14 12.55 4.50 45.40
CA ALA A 14 13.49 4.19 44.32
C ALA A 14 13.12 2.92 43.54
N PHE A 15 12.26 2.05 44.09
CA PHE A 15 11.79 0.83 43.38
C PHE A 15 10.58 1.04 42.49
N PHE A 16 9.94 2.21 42.54
CA PHE A 16 8.90 2.64 41.55
C PHE A 16 9.52 3.36 40.36
N THR A 17 10.74 2.98 39.92
CA THR A 17 11.15 3.32 38.56
C THR A 17 10.23 2.56 37.62
N SER A 18 9.25 3.26 37.10
CA SER A 18 8.38 2.81 36.03
C SER A 18 9.25 2.14 34.97
N ALA A 19 9.07 0.85 34.76
CA ALA A 19 9.59 0.22 33.57
C ALA A 19 9.01 1.01 32.39
N ALA A 20 9.80 1.93 31.86
CA ALA A 20 9.45 2.65 30.66
C ALA A 20 9.32 1.56 29.59
N PHE A 21 8.08 1.15 29.33
CA PHE A 21 7.79 0.24 28.22
C PHE A 21 8.21 0.96 26.95
N SER A 22 9.38 0.60 26.45
CA SER A 22 9.88 1.13 25.18
C SER A 22 8.88 0.73 24.10
N GLU A 23 8.12 1.72 23.62
CA GLU A 23 7.20 1.56 22.52
C GLU A 23 8.00 1.47 21.21
N THR A 24 7.79 0.43 20.44
CA THR A 24 8.38 0.30 19.10
C THR A 24 7.45 0.91 18.07
N ARG A 25 7.90 2.00 17.44
CA ARG A 25 7.18 2.63 16.33
C ARG A 25 7.73 2.16 15.00
N ILE A 26 6.84 1.76 14.11
CA ILE A 26 7.16 1.25 12.77
C ILE A 26 6.36 2.06 11.76
N THR A 27 7.02 2.57 10.72
CA THR A 27 6.33 3.12 9.56
C THR A 27 5.94 1.99 8.61
N TYR A 28 4.64 1.89 8.31
CA TYR A 28 4.12 0.94 7.33
C TYR A 28 3.56 1.67 6.12
N LYS A 29 4.27 1.62 5.00
CA LYS A 29 3.84 2.24 3.76
C LYS A 29 3.05 1.27 2.90
N SER A 30 1.83 1.66 2.52
CA SER A 30 0.91 0.76 1.85
C SER A 30 0.54 1.23 0.44
N ALA A 31 -0.55 1.94 0.29
CA ALA A 31 -1.09 2.41 -0.98
C ALA A 31 -1.94 3.67 -0.73
N LYS A 32 -2.80 4.06 -1.69
CA LYS A 32 -3.80 5.12 -1.47
C LYS A 32 -4.79 4.71 -0.37
N SER A 33 -5.27 5.64 0.43
CA SER A 33 -6.23 5.39 1.54
C SER A 33 -7.53 4.71 1.09
N THR A 34 -7.91 4.91 -0.17
CA THR A 34 -9.08 4.27 -0.80
C THR A 34 -8.82 2.83 -1.29
N SER A 35 -7.61 2.28 -1.11
CA SER A 35 -7.27 0.94 -1.57
C SER A 35 -7.48 -0.13 -0.50
N SER A 36 -7.83 -1.35 -0.92
CA SER A 36 -7.92 -2.51 -0.02
C SER A 36 -6.60 -2.79 0.70
N TYR A 37 -5.44 -2.55 0.08
CA TYR A 37 -4.14 -2.74 0.74
C TYR A 37 -3.93 -1.74 1.88
N TYR A 38 -4.42 -0.51 1.75
CA TYR A 38 -4.36 0.45 2.85
C TYR A 38 -5.26 0.00 4.01
N GLN A 39 -6.49 -0.44 3.71
CA GLN A 39 -7.40 -0.96 4.73
C GLN A 39 -6.83 -2.20 5.44
N MET A 40 -6.20 -3.11 4.72
CA MET A 40 -5.48 -4.24 5.32
C MET A 40 -4.34 -3.78 6.24
N ALA A 41 -3.58 -2.76 5.83
CA ALA A 41 -2.50 -2.21 6.66
C ALA A 41 -3.04 -1.61 7.97
N VAL A 42 -4.19 -0.92 7.92
CA VAL A 42 -4.87 -0.39 9.12
C VAL A 42 -5.30 -1.53 10.05
N GLN A 43 -5.89 -2.59 9.50
CA GLN A 43 -6.29 -3.77 10.29
C GLN A 43 -5.09 -4.48 10.93
N ILE A 44 -3.98 -4.62 10.19
CA ILE A 44 -2.74 -5.17 10.72
C ILE A 44 -2.20 -4.28 11.86
N ALA A 45 -2.20 -2.96 11.68
CA ALA A 45 -1.73 -2.03 12.70
C ALA A 45 -2.56 -2.13 13.99
N ASP A 46 -3.89 -2.17 13.88
CA ASP A 46 -4.79 -2.32 15.01
C ASP A 46 -4.57 -3.65 15.74
N THR A 47 -4.44 -4.75 14.98
CA THR A 47 -4.18 -6.08 15.53
C THR A 47 -2.83 -6.11 16.26
N MET A 48 -1.77 -5.57 15.66
CA MET A 48 -0.44 -5.52 16.29
C MET A 48 -0.45 -4.69 17.57
N LYS A 49 -1.11 -3.54 17.57
CA LYS A 49 -1.26 -2.72 18.76
C LYS A 49 -1.98 -3.48 19.88
N LYS A 50 -3.09 -4.14 19.56
CA LYS A 50 -3.88 -4.92 20.53
C LYS A 50 -3.10 -6.13 21.07
N SER A 51 -2.50 -6.93 20.20
CA SER A 51 -1.79 -8.16 20.58
C SER A 51 -0.50 -7.89 21.37
N THR A 52 0.08 -6.71 21.26
CA THR A 52 1.29 -6.31 21.96
C THR A 52 1.02 -5.39 23.16
N ASN A 53 -0.24 -5.21 23.56
CA ASN A 53 -0.63 -4.29 24.63
C ASN A 53 -0.04 -2.88 24.43
N GLY A 54 -0.07 -2.38 23.19
CA GLY A 54 0.44 -1.07 22.81
C GLY A 54 1.97 -0.96 22.68
N LYS A 55 2.72 -2.03 22.86
CA LYS A 55 4.18 -2.00 22.73
C LYS A 55 4.66 -1.82 21.29
N MET A 56 3.84 -2.17 20.30
CA MET A 56 4.15 -1.99 18.89
C MET A 56 3.09 -1.14 18.21
N ILE A 57 3.49 0.00 17.67
CA ILE A 57 2.64 0.95 16.97
C ILE A 57 3.09 1.04 15.51
N LEU A 58 2.19 0.70 14.60
CA LEU A 58 2.41 0.89 13.17
C LEU A 58 1.73 2.18 12.72
N THR A 59 2.53 3.12 12.21
CA THR A 59 2.02 4.33 11.56
C THR A 59 1.85 4.05 10.07
N ILE A 60 0.60 4.11 9.58
CA ILE A 60 0.31 3.82 8.18
C ILE A 60 0.52 5.06 7.34
N GLU A 61 1.36 4.94 6.31
CA GLU A 61 1.59 5.99 5.31
C GLU A 61 0.95 5.64 3.97
N GLU A 62 0.32 6.63 3.35
CA GLU A 62 -0.13 6.52 1.97
C GLU A 62 1.03 6.48 0.99
N SER A 63 0.79 5.88 -0.17
CA SER A 63 1.70 5.93 -1.31
C SER A 63 0.95 5.84 -2.65
N GLN A 64 1.67 6.09 -3.73
CA GLN A 64 1.18 5.81 -5.10
C GLN A 64 1.18 4.30 -5.43
N GLY A 65 1.63 3.45 -4.48
CA GLY A 65 1.65 2.00 -4.59
C GLY A 65 3.06 1.39 -4.56
N SER A 66 3.09 0.10 -4.82
CA SER A 66 4.24 -0.78 -4.57
C SER A 66 5.57 -0.34 -5.19
N VAL A 67 5.56 0.33 -6.35
CA VAL A 67 6.81 0.82 -6.99
C VAL A 67 7.44 1.92 -6.15
N GLN A 68 6.64 2.86 -5.66
CA GLN A 68 7.11 3.92 -4.75
C GLN A 68 7.65 3.30 -3.47
N ASN A 69 6.92 2.36 -2.89
CA ASN A 69 7.29 1.71 -1.64
C ASN A 69 8.70 1.09 -1.70
N VAL A 70 8.99 0.36 -2.79
CA VAL A 70 10.32 -0.23 -3.01
C VAL A 70 11.38 0.85 -3.22
N LYS A 71 11.09 1.88 -4.03
CA LYS A 71 12.07 2.96 -4.29
C LYS A 71 12.47 3.72 -3.03
N GLU A 72 11.56 3.91 -2.11
CA GLU A 72 11.83 4.65 -0.86
C GLU A 72 12.80 3.93 0.08
N VAL A 73 12.98 2.62 -0.06
CA VAL A 73 14.01 1.87 0.70
C VAL A 73 15.40 2.46 0.53
N ALA A 74 15.66 3.10 -0.62
CA ALA A 74 16.95 3.74 -0.91
C ALA A 74 17.28 4.86 0.08
N ALA A 75 16.28 5.57 0.59
CA ALA A 75 16.42 6.74 1.47
C ALA A 75 15.90 6.49 2.90
N ARG A 76 15.16 5.41 3.13
CA ARG A 76 14.58 5.11 4.46
C ARG A 76 15.57 4.41 5.35
N THR A 77 15.59 4.81 6.62
CA THR A 77 16.36 4.19 7.70
C THR A 77 15.41 3.81 8.83
N GLY A 78 15.84 2.86 9.69
CA GLY A 78 15.07 2.45 10.85
C GLY A 78 13.91 1.50 10.53
N ASN A 79 12.86 1.58 11.33
CA ASN A 79 11.72 0.65 11.30
C ASN A 79 10.74 1.00 10.17
N TYR A 80 11.07 0.58 8.96
CA TYR A 80 10.27 0.79 7.76
C TYR A 80 9.80 -0.55 7.17
N VAL A 81 8.50 -0.74 7.06
CA VAL A 81 7.88 -1.87 6.38
C VAL A 81 6.96 -1.37 5.27
N PHE A 82 6.70 -2.21 4.28
CA PHE A 82 5.86 -1.81 3.15
C PHE A 82 5.24 -3.01 2.44
N THR A 83 4.13 -2.75 1.76
CA THR A 83 3.47 -3.72 0.89
C THR A 83 4.04 -3.66 -0.52
N THR A 84 4.42 -4.80 -1.08
CA THR A 84 4.87 -4.91 -2.48
C THR A 84 4.75 -6.35 -3.00
N PRO A 85 4.50 -6.55 -4.29
CA PRO A 85 4.74 -7.85 -4.93
C PRO A 85 6.24 -8.19 -4.93
N PRO A 86 6.65 -9.43 -4.61
CA PRO A 86 8.06 -9.84 -4.57
C PRO A 86 8.82 -9.59 -5.87
N VAL A 87 8.13 -9.62 -7.01
CA VAL A 87 8.73 -9.35 -8.32
C VAL A 87 9.34 -7.94 -8.41
N LEU A 88 8.75 -6.94 -7.74
CA LEU A 88 9.31 -5.59 -7.76
C LEU A 88 10.62 -5.49 -7.02
N VAL A 89 10.79 -6.23 -5.93
CA VAL A 89 12.07 -6.32 -5.20
C VAL A 89 13.13 -6.96 -6.10
N LYS A 90 12.81 -8.06 -6.80
CA LYS A 90 13.72 -8.68 -7.77
C LYS A 90 14.12 -7.71 -8.89
N LEU A 91 13.17 -6.94 -9.42
CA LEU A 91 13.45 -5.95 -10.46
C LEU A 91 14.32 -4.78 -9.95
N ALA A 92 14.12 -4.36 -8.69
CA ALA A 92 14.92 -3.30 -8.06
C ALA A 92 16.37 -3.75 -7.86
N ILE A 93 16.59 -4.96 -7.33
CA ILE A 93 17.93 -5.55 -7.16
C ILE A 93 18.65 -5.73 -8.50
N ALA A 94 17.91 -6.10 -9.56
CA ALA A 94 18.46 -6.31 -10.90
C ALA A 94 18.52 -5.02 -11.75
N GLU A 95 18.13 -3.89 -11.22
CA GLU A 95 18.06 -2.58 -11.91
C GLU A 95 17.29 -2.63 -13.24
N LYS A 96 16.21 -3.42 -13.28
CA LYS A 96 15.40 -3.64 -14.50
C LYS A 96 14.09 -2.83 -14.46
N ALA A 97 13.52 -2.66 -15.65
CA ALA A 97 12.22 -2.00 -15.86
C ALA A 97 12.16 -0.59 -15.21
N MET A 98 11.21 -0.35 -14.30
CA MET A 98 11.03 0.94 -13.63
C MET A 98 12.16 1.31 -12.64
N PHE A 99 13.14 0.43 -12.43
CA PHE A 99 14.32 0.63 -11.58
C PHE A 99 15.61 0.81 -12.38
N LYS A 100 15.55 0.83 -13.73
CA LYS A 100 16.73 1.04 -14.58
C LYS A 100 17.42 2.37 -14.24
N GLY A 101 18.72 2.32 -13.97
CA GLY A 101 19.52 3.48 -13.55
C GLY A 101 19.16 4.04 -12.16
N LYS A 102 18.49 3.22 -11.32
CA LYS A 102 18.09 3.55 -9.94
C LYS A 102 18.50 2.46 -8.96
N GLY A 103 19.68 1.89 -9.21
CA GLY A 103 20.27 0.89 -8.33
C GLY A 103 20.55 1.46 -6.95
N ASN A 104 20.36 0.64 -5.93
CA ASN A 104 20.71 0.98 -4.55
C ASN A 104 21.05 -0.28 -3.77
N PRO A 105 22.16 -0.32 -3.02
CA PRO A 105 22.55 -1.50 -2.25
C PRO A 105 21.50 -1.91 -1.20
N ASN A 106 20.71 -0.98 -0.69
CA ASN A 106 19.67 -1.25 0.31
C ASN A 106 18.57 -2.20 -0.20
N TYR A 107 18.36 -2.29 -1.51
CA TYR A 107 17.37 -3.24 -2.05
C TYR A 107 17.71 -4.70 -1.72
N LYS A 108 18.99 -5.04 -1.57
CA LYS A 108 19.44 -6.39 -1.14
C LYS A 108 19.14 -6.69 0.32
N ASN A 109 18.88 -5.66 1.13
CA ASN A 109 18.57 -5.79 2.54
C ASN A 109 17.07 -5.98 2.83
N ILE A 110 16.22 -5.87 1.81
CA ILE A 110 14.78 -6.11 1.96
C ILE A 110 14.53 -7.57 2.36
N ARG A 111 13.68 -7.76 3.37
CA ARG A 111 13.26 -9.07 3.86
C ARG A 111 11.75 -9.20 3.82
N ALA A 112 11.25 -10.37 3.44
CA ALA A 112 9.83 -10.70 3.54
C ALA A 112 9.49 -11.01 5.01
N LEU A 113 8.39 -10.42 5.50
CA LEU A 113 7.87 -10.72 6.83
C LEU A 113 6.79 -11.81 6.75
N PHE A 114 5.72 -11.53 6.01
CA PHE A 114 4.62 -12.47 5.79
C PHE A 114 3.87 -12.10 4.50
N PRO A 115 3.17 -13.06 3.88
CA PRO A 115 2.30 -12.76 2.74
C PRO A 115 1.00 -12.11 3.24
N ILE A 116 0.48 -11.17 2.45
CA ILE A 116 -0.89 -10.68 2.59
C ILE A 116 -1.70 -11.17 1.39
N PRO A 117 -3.04 -11.28 1.50
CA PRO A 117 -3.87 -11.73 0.38
C PRO A 117 -3.66 -10.90 -0.86
N SER A 118 -3.56 -11.55 -2.03
CA SER A 118 -3.53 -10.85 -3.30
C SER A 118 -4.90 -10.26 -3.62
N LEU A 119 -4.90 -9.15 -4.36
CA LEU A 119 -6.11 -8.47 -4.79
C LEU A 119 -6.46 -8.88 -6.21
N THR A 120 -7.75 -8.97 -6.48
CA THR A 120 -8.29 -9.23 -7.82
C THR A 120 -8.33 -7.94 -8.63
N MET A 121 -8.05 -8.04 -9.93
CA MET A 121 -8.21 -6.93 -10.85
C MET A 121 -9.68 -6.83 -11.27
N HIS A 122 -10.27 -5.66 -11.05
CA HIS A 122 -11.66 -5.37 -11.41
C HIS A 122 -11.71 -4.35 -12.54
N PHE A 123 -12.48 -4.65 -13.58
CA PHE A 123 -12.85 -3.71 -14.64
C PHE A 123 -14.28 -3.25 -14.33
N VAL A 124 -14.40 -2.06 -13.78
CA VAL A 124 -15.68 -1.47 -13.38
C VAL A 124 -16.19 -0.59 -14.51
N MET A 125 -17.35 -0.93 -15.07
CA MET A 125 -17.95 -0.21 -16.18
C MET A 125 -19.25 0.44 -15.75
N SER A 126 -19.52 1.65 -16.26
CA SER A 126 -20.83 2.28 -16.05
C SER A 126 -21.92 1.54 -16.83
N LYS A 127 -23.14 1.48 -16.27
CA LYS A 127 -24.28 0.90 -16.98
C LYS A 127 -24.55 1.62 -18.33
N LYS A 128 -24.31 2.93 -18.37
CA LYS A 128 -24.49 3.76 -19.58
C LYS A 128 -23.50 3.38 -20.70
N SER A 129 -22.34 2.82 -20.39
CA SER A 129 -21.37 2.40 -21.40
C SER A 129 -21.87 1.26 -22.29
N GLY A 130 -22.85 0.48 -21.81
CA GLY A 130 -23.38 -0.69 -22.52
C GLY A 130 -22.42 -1.87 -22.57
N VAL A 131 -21.24 -1.78 -21.93
CA VAL A 131 -20.23 -2.81 -21.92
C VAL A 131 -20.70 -4.00 -21.09
N LYS A 132 -20.73 -5.18 -21.69
CA LYS A 132 -21.05 -6.47 -21.06
C LYS A 132 -19.85 -7.41 -21.08
N ASN A 133 -18.99 -7.30 -22.07
CA ASN A 133 -17.80 -8.14 -22.29
C ASN A 133 -16.57 -7.27 -22.57
N PHE A 134 -15.37 -7.83 -22.50
CA PHE A 134 -14.14 -7.08 -22.80
C PHE A 134 -14.11 -6.51 -24.22
N SER A 135 -14.64 -7.24 -25.21
CA SER A 135 -14.72 -6.76 -26.59
C SER A 135 -15.50 -5.46 -26.75
N ASP A 136 -16.52 -5.25 -25.92
CA ASP A 136 -17.40 -4.08 -25.97
C ASP A 136 -16.70 -2.81 -25.46
N MET A 137 -15.52 -2.95 -24.88
CA MET A 137 -14.70 -1.83 -24.38
C MET A 137 -14.04 -1.03 -25.52
N ALA A 138 -14.05 -1.54 -26.75
CA ALA A 138 -13.52 -0.81 -27.90
C ALA A 138 -14.24 0.55 -28.06
N GLY A 139 -13.47 1.62 -28.27
CA GLY A 139 -13.97 3.00 -28.36
C GLY A 139 -14.30 3.67 -27.02
N LYS A 140 -14.29 2.94 -25.91
CA LYS A 140 -14.61 3.47 -24.57
C LYS A 140 -13.41 4.16 -23.93
N THR A 141 -13.72 5.09 -23.00
CA THR A 141 -12.72 5.80 -22.21
C THR A 141 -12.52 5.09 -20.87
N ILE A 142 -11.33 4.51 -20.66
CA ILE A 142 -11.00 3.69 -19.50
C ILE A 142 -9.90 4.35 -18.66
N LEU A 143 -10.11 4.43 -17.37
CA LEU A 143 -9.13 4.92 -16.42
C LEU A 143 -8.35 3.73 -15.81
N LEU A 144 -7.04 3.69 -16.01
CA LEU A 144 -6.17 2.68 -15.39
C LEU A 144 -5.51 3.16 -14.09
N GLY A 145 -5.57 4.46 -13.81
CA GLY A 145 -4.76 5.14 -12.79
C GLY A 145 -3.36 5.45 -13.30
N LYS A 146 -2.65 6.33 -12.61
CA LYS A 146 -1.33 6.82 -13.03
C LYS A 146 -0.24 6.32 -12.11
N GLY A 147 0.86 5.82 -12.68
CA GLY A 147 2.09 5.50 -11.96
C GLY A 147 2.04 4.29 -11.00
N SER A 148 0.91 3.62 -10.84
CA SER A 148 0.77 2.46 -9.96
C SER A 148 1.17 1.14 -10.64
N PHE A 149 1.46 0.13 -9.84
CA PHE A 149 1.62 -1.24 -10.33
C PHE A 149 0.31 -1.76 -10.96
N GLY A 150 -0.85 -1.47 -10.34
CA GLY A 150 -2.17 -1.83 -10.86
C GLY A 150 -2.46 -1.22 -12.23
N ALA A 151 -2.02 0.02 -12.48
CA ALA A 151 -2.14 0.64 -13.80
C ALA A 151 -1.36 -0.14 -14.89
N LYS A 152 -0.15 -0.60 -14.56
CA LYS A 152 0.66 -1.40 -15.50
C LYS A 152 0.05 -2.77 -15.75
N GLU A 153 -0.47 -3.41 -14.72
CA GLU A 153 -1.17 -4.69 -14.89
C GLU A 153 -2.47 -4.51 -15.69
N GLY A 154 -3.27 -3.48 -15.43
CA GLY A 154 -4.44 -3.13 -16.23
C GLY A 154 -4.12 -2.93 -17.70
N ALA A 155 -3.03 -2.23 -18.03
CA ALA A 155 -2.57 -2.06 -19.41
C ALA A 155 -2.20 -3.40 -20.07
N LYS A 156 -1.58 -4.33 -19.33
CA LYS A 156 -1.30 -5.68 -19.84
C LYS A 156 -2.58 -6.45 -20.19
N TYR A 157 -3.63 -6.33 -19.35
CA TYR A 157 -4.91 -6.94 -19.65
C TYR A 157 -5.57 -6.33 -20.88
N ILE A 158 -5.55 -4.98 -21.02
CA ILE A 158 -6.02 -4.30 -22.23
C ILE A 158 -5.33 -4.90 -23.48
N LYS A 159 -4.01 -5.05 -23.44
CA LYS A 159 -3.26 -5.68 -24.52
C LYS A 159 -3.63 -7.16 -24.73
N LYS A 160 -3.69 -7.94 -23.65
CA LYS A 160 -4.04 -9.37 -23.69
C LYS A 160 -5.40 -9.64 -24.31
N PHE A 161 -6.36 -8.74 -24.11
CA PHE A 161 -7.70 -8.83 -24.69
C PHE A 161 -7.83 -8.17 -26.08
N GLY A 162 -6.71 -7.79 -26.71
CA GLY A 162 -6.69 -7.21 -28.05
C GLY A 162 -7.31 -5.83 -28.13
N LEU A 163 -7.32 -5.08 -27.04
CA LEU A 163 -7.91 -3.76 -26.92
C LEU A 163 -6.88 -2.62 -26.96
N GLU A 164 -5.58 -2.95 -27.12
CA GLU A 164 -4.51 -1.97 -27.27
C GLU A 164 -4.78 -1.09 -28.51
N GLY A 165 -4.76 0.23 -28.33
CA GLY A 165 -5.15 1.20 -29.36
C GLY A 165 -6.64 1.30 -29.67
N LYS A 166 -7.47 0.41 -29.13
CA LYS A 166 -8.93 0.42 -29.34
C LYS A 166 -9.69 1.09 -28.19
N VAL A 167 -9.09 1.27 -27.02
CA VAL A 167 -9.66 2.01 -25.89
C VAL A 167 -8.96 3.35 -25.72
N LYS A 168 -9.68 4.36 -25.24
CA LYS A 168 -9.12 5.66 -24.87
C LYS A 168 -8.67 5.59 -23.41
N LEU A 169 -7.40 5.85 -23.11
CA LEU A 169 -6.89 5.82 -21.72
C LEU A 169 -7.00 7.23 -21.11
N ALA A 170 -7.83 7.34 -20.07
CA ALA A 170 -8.00 8.59 -19.34
C ALA A 170 -6.76 8.88 -18.46
N GLN A 171 -6.31 10.14 -18.46
CA GLN A 171 -5.16 10.63 -17.67
C GLN A 171 -5.62 11.28 -16.36
N VAL A 172 -6.39 10.56 -15.57
CA VAL A 172 -6.95 11.00 -14.29
C VAL A 172 -6.36 10.14 -13.15
N GLU A 173 -6.27 10.71 -11.97
CA GLU A 173 -5.86 9.95 -10.77
C GLU A 173 -6.94 8.93 -10.37
N LEU A 174 -6.55 7.75 -9.95
CA LEU A 174 -7.48 6.66 -9.59
C LEU A 174 -8.43 7.07 -8.45
N SER A 175 -8.00 7.92 -7.53
CA SER A 175 -8.85 8.48 -6.47
C SER A 175 -10.07 9.24 -7.00
N ASN A 176 -10.01 9.74 -8.23
CA ASN A 176 -11.10 10.46 -8.89
C ASN A 176 -11.94 9.56 -9.81
N ALA A 177 -11.72 8.25 -9.81
CA ALA A 177 -12.40 7.32 -10.73
C ALA A 177 -13.92 7.35 -10.56
N VAL A 178 -14.42 7.29 -9.34
CA VAL A 178 -15.86 7.26 -9.07
C VAL A 178 -16.56 8.58 -9.46
N PRO A 179 -16.07 9.77 -9.06
CA PRO A 179 -16.59 11.03 -9.55
C PRO A 179 -16.55 11.13 -11.09
N ALA A 180 -15.43 10.79 -11.73
CA ALA A 180 -15.27 10.84 -13.18
C ALA A 180 -16.28 9.92 -13.90
N LEU A 181 -16.53 8.72 -13.35
CA LEU A 181 -17.52 7.78 -13.86
C LEU A 181 -18.95 8.35 -13.75
N LYS A 182 -19.29 8.90 -12.58
CA LYS A 182 -20.62 9.50 -12.34
C LYS A 182 -20.89 10.70 -13.26
N ASN A 183 -19.87 11.50 -13.51
CA ASN A 183 -19.94 12.68 -14.38
C ASN A 183 -19.83 12.34 -15.88
N GLY A 184 -19.67 11.06 -16.24
CA GLY A 184 -19.57 10.64 -17.65
C GLY A 184 -18.26 11.02 -18.34
N GLN A 185 -17.23 11.39 -17.58
CA GLN A 185 -15.89 11.70 -18.11
C GLN A 185 -15.13 10.44 -18.55
N ILE A 186 -15.48 9.30 -17.95
CA ILE A 186 -14.96 7.97 -18.28
C ILE A 186 -16.12 6.98 -18.37
N ASP A 187 -15.95 5.93 -19.17
CA ASP A 187 -16.91 4.83 -19.29
C ASP A 187 -16.67 3.75 -18.24
N GLY A 188 -15.44 3.63 -17.77
CA GLY A 188 -15.03 2.67 -16.75
C GLY A 188 -13.65 2.93 -16.19
N PHE A 189 -13.29 2.18 -15.15
CA PHE A 189 -11.97 2.21 -14.56
C PHE A 189 -11.51 0.82 -14.14
N VAL A 190 -10.19 0.68 -13.98
CA VAL A 190 -9.57 -0.54 -13.50
C VAL A 190 -9.00 -0.31 -12.11
N THR A 191 -9.35 -1.18 -11.20
CA THR A 191 -8.83 -1.15 -9.82
C THR A 191 -8.43 -2.55 -9.37
N ALA A 192 -7.58 -2.63 -8.36
CA ALA A 192 -7.27 -3.88 -7.68
C ALA A 192 -7.82 -3.82 -6.26
N GLY A 193 -8.62 -4.79 -5.88
CA GLY A 193 -9.28 -4.81 -4.58
C GLY A 193 -9.67 -6.21 -4.13
N SER A 194 -10.08 -6.31 -2.87
CA SER A 194 -10.81 -7.48 -2.36
C SER A 194 -12.20 -7.55 -2.99
N TYR A 195 -12.90 -8.65 -2.80
CA TYR A 195 -14.31 -8.75 -3.17
C TYR A 195 -15.15 -8.91 -1.90
N PRO A 196 -16.16 -8.05 -1.68
CA PRO A 196 -16.42 -6.80 -2.41
C PRO A 196 -15.28 -5.78 -2.22
N ALA A 197 -15.08 -4.93 -3.23
CA ALA A 197 -14.14 -3.81 -3.10
C ALA A 197 -14.71 -2.76 -2.13
N PRO A 198 -13.84 -2.03 -1.39
CA PRO A 198 -14.28 -0.97 -0.50
C PRO A 198 -14.94 0.18 -1.26
#